data_4f09a9afadcdd2029b3d3f7533c21e80
#
_entry.id   4f09a9afadcdd2029b3d3f7533c21e80
#
_cell.length_a   1.000
_cell.length_b   1.000
_cell.length_c   1.000
_cell.angle_alpha   90.00
_cell.angle_beta   90.00
_cell.angle_gamma   90.00
#
_symmetry.space_group_name_H-M   'P 1'
#
loop_
_entity.id
_entity.type
_entity.pdbx_description
1 polymer ?
#
loop_
_entity_poly.entity_id
_entity_poly.type
_entity_poly.pdbx_seq_one_letter_code
_entity_poly.pdbx_strand_id
1 'polypeptide(L)'
;IKLANVSKFIRHRVKKPIFKITTRTGRVIKVTGDHSLFGLGNQAKIVEAKANELKVGNHIAVPRFIDINNKPIKNLNLLEQLVKIPKTFFYGDSINNVISDYKKEIKYFGKEAGYDKSTIRNWFKKGFLPQKILLSLIGQGSKVKNDALFSYRNSIIKMPTNIALTEDFLTFIGLWIADGCYDKNSVIISCNDIEDRLIFDNVARTFNLKRKLHSDGVSYMLNSKPLKILMKECLNLQGDAYTKRIPEWVFNLSEEQVSFVLKGIFSGDGCPSDKELVIP
;
A
#
# COMPACT_ATOMS: atom_id res chain seq x y z
N ILE A 1 -0.33 -11.31 25.91
CA ILE A 1 0.74 -11.54 24.92
C ILE A 1 1.68 -10.34 25.04
N LYS A 2 2.97 -10.57 25.23
CA LYS A 2 3.99 -9.51 25.20
C LYS A 2 4.77 -9.62 23.91
N LEU A 3 5.00 -8.49 23.25
CA LEU A 3 5.96 -8.41 22.15
C LEU A 3 7.37 -8.53 22.74
N ALA A 4 8.21 -9.37 22.13
CA ALA A 4 9.60 -9.54 22.53
C ALA A 4 10.51 -9.40 21.31
N ASN A 5 11.74 -8.95 21.55
CA ASN A 5 12.73 -8.86 20.49
C ASN A 5 13.15 -10.27 20.05
N VAL A 6 13.30 -10.47 18.75
CA VAL A 6 13.83 -11.70 18.18
C VAL A 6 15.33 -11.73 18.43
N SER A 7 15.80 -12.68 19.25
CA SER A 7 17.21 -12.85 19.58
C SER A 7 17.99 -13.63 18.53
N LYS A 8 17.31 -14.53 17.80
CA LYS A 8 17.94 -15.37 16.78
C LYS A 8 16.91 -15.84 15.75
N PHE A 9 17.29 -15.80 14.49
CA PHE A 9 16.53 -16.40 13.38
C PHE A 9 17.25 -17.66 12.88
N ILE A 10 16.55 -18.80 12.84
CA ILE A 10 17.10 -20.07 12.40
C ILE A 10 16.29 -20.57 11.20
N ARG A 11 16.97 -20.94 10.12
CA ARG A 11 16.37 -21.54 8.93
C ARG A 11 17.07 -22.83 8.58
N HIS A 12 16.30 -23.90 8.45
CA HIS A 12 16.82 -25.19 7.99
C HIS A 12 15.82 -25.85 7.03
N ARG A 13 16.30 -26.77 6.18
CA ARG A 13 15.42 -27.54 5.30
C ARG A 13 14.74 -28.64 6.09
N VAL A 14 13.43 -28.79 5.86
CA VAL A 14 12.61 -29.83 6.50
C VAL A 14 12.06 -30.76 5.42
N LYS A 15 12.17 -32.09 5.68
CA LYS A 15 11.60 -33.15 4.83
C LYS A 15 10.40 -33.82 5.52
N LYS A 16 9.64 -33.09 6.33
CA LYS A 16 8.46 -33.57 7.06
C LYS A 16 7.18 -33.09 6.38
N PRO A 17 6.07 -33.84 6.53
CA PRO A 17 4.75 -33.37 6.06
C PRO A 17 4.39 -32.01 6.67
N ILE A 18 3.82 -31.14 5.85
CA ILE A 18 3.32 -29.84 6.28
C ILE A 18 1.80 -29.91 6.44
N PHE A 19 1.32 -29.59 7.61
CA PHE A 19 -0.10 -29.50 7.95
C PHE A 19 -0.59 -28.07 7.75
N LYS A 20 -1.66 -27.92 6.96
CA LYS A 20 -2.40 -26.67 6.84
C LYS A 20 -3.60 -26.74 7.77
N ILE A 21 -3.60 -25.91 8.81
CA ILE A 21 -4.69 -25.81 9.78
C ILE A 21 -5.46 -24.53 9.47
N THR A 22 -6.76 -24.67 9.25
CA THR A 22 -7.67 -23.56 8.99
C THR A 22 -8.70 -23.50 10.12
N THR A 23 -8.82 -22.36 10.78
CA THR A 23 -9.85 -22.14 11.81
C THR A 23 -11.20 -21.77 11.16
N ARG A 24 -12.29 -21.87 11.92
CA ARG A 24 -13.63 -21.45 11.49
C ARG A 24 -13.66 -19.95 11.07
N THR A 25 -12.83 -19.14 11.69
CA THR A 25 -12.71 -17.70 11.39
C THR A 25 -11.73 -17.38 10.23
N GLY A 26 -11.35 -18.39 9.43
CA GLY A 26 -10.50 -18.22 8.26
C GLY A 26 -9.00 -18.05 8.54
N ARG A 27 -8.55 -18.06 9.79
CA ARG A 27 -7.11 -18.00 10.10
C ARG A 27 -6.42 -19.29 9.67
N VAL A 28 -5.27 -19.15 9.01
CA VAL A 28 -4.53 -20.28 8.44
C VAL A 28 -3.11 -20.28 8.98
N ILE A 29 -2.64 -21.46 9.43
CA ILE A 29 -1.23 -21.71 9.75
C ILE A 29 -0.75 -22.96 8.99
N LYS A 30 0.49 -22.93 8.50
CA LYS A 30 1.16 -24.09 7.88
C LYS A 30 2.39 -24.44 8.70
N VAL A 31 2.41 -25.63 9.29
CA VAL A 31 3.45 -26.09 10.22
C VAL A 31 3.78 -27.56 10.00
N THR A 32 4.92 -28.02 10.51
CA THR A 32 5.24 -29.46 10.56
C THR A 32 4.34 -30.18 11.57
N GLY A 33 4.15 -31.49 11.42
CA GLY A 33 3.25 -32.25 12.26
C GLY A 33 3.62 -32.28 13.76
N ASP A 34 4.91 -32.13 14.05
CA ASP A 34 5.46 -32.07 15.41
C ASP A 34 5.47 -30.66 16.01
N HIS A 35 4.97 -29.66 15.28
CA HIS A 35 4.89 -28.27 15.77
C HIS A 35 3.84 -28.14 16.87
N SER A 36 4.26 -27.61 18.01
CA SER A 36 3.39 -27.38 19.17
C SER A 36 2.47 -26.20 18.95
N LEU A 37 1.19 -26.39 19.12
CA LEU A 37 0.15 -25.40 19.19
C LEU A 37 -0.51 -25.46 20.58
N PHE A 38 -1.26 -24.44 20.93
CA PHE A 38 -2.02 -24.40 22.17
C PHE A 38 -3.48 -24.74 21.89
N GLY A 39 -3.95 -25.83 22.43
CA GLY A 39 -5.33 -26.28 22.35
C GLY A 39 -6.09 -26.10 23.67
N LEU A 40 -7.38 -26.44 23.65
CA LEU A 40 -8.23 -26.47 24.83
C LEU A 40 -8.38 -27.92 25.29
N GLY A 41 -7.84 -28.20 26.46
CA GLY A 41 -7.98 -29.49 27.13
C GLY A 41 -9.17 -29.57 28.07
N ASN A 42 -9.25 -30.62 28.86
CA ASN A 42 -10.28 -30.80 29.87
C ASN A 42 -10.29 -29.64 30.88
N GLN A 43 -11.46 -29.32 31.39
CA GLN A 43 -11.67 -28.19 32.33
C GLN A 43 -11.26 -26.82 31.79
N ALA A 44 -11.35 -26.62 30.44
CA ALA A 44 -10.99 -25.39 29.76
C ALA A 44 -9.54 -24.91 29.98
N LYS A 45 -8.63 -25.84 30.33
CA LYS A 45 -7.21 -25.53 30.47
C LYS A 45 -6.53 -25.47 29.10
N ILE A 46 -5.64 -24.48 28.90
CA ILE A 46 -4.79 -24.42 27.72
C ILE A 46 -3.71 -25.52 27.85
N VAL A 47 -3.65 -26.39 26.86
CA VAL A 47 -2.70 -27.50 26.77
C VAL A 47 -1.92 -27.44 25.47
N GLU A 48 -0.71 -27.99 25.50
CA GLU A 48 0.06 -28.19 24.27
C GLU A 48 -0.58 -29.30 23.43
N ALA A 49 -0.70 -29.10 22.14
CA ALA A 49 -1.18 -30.05 21.16
C ALA A 49 -0.32 -30.00 19.90
N LYS A 50 0.16 -31.17 19.44
CA LYS A 50 0.90 -31.23 18.18
C LYS A 50 -0.03 -31.06 16.99
N ALA A 51 0.49 -30.45 15.93
CA ALA A 51 -0.32 -30.18 14.72
C ALA A 51 -0.91 -31.46 14.09
N ASN A 52 -0.19 -32.59 14.14
CA ASN A 52 -0.63 -33.88 13.61
C ASN A 52 -1.66 -34.59 14.52
N GLU A 53 -1.85 -34.15 15.75
CA GLU A 53 -2.82 -34.69 16.69
C GLU A 53 -4.18 -33.98 16.63
N LEU A 54 -4.22 -32.80 15.96
CA LEU A 54 -5.43 -31.99 15.84
C LEU A 54 -6.44 -32.63 14.88
N LYS A 55 -7.70 -32.58 15.27
CA LYS A 55 -8.87 -33.01 14.47
C LYS A 55 -9.79 -31.84 14.24
N VAL A 56 -10.60 -31.94 13.18
CA VAL A 56 -11.67 -30.97 12.92
C VAL A 56 -12.60 -30.92 14.15
N GLY A 57 -12.91 -29.71 14.62
CA GLY A 57 -13.68 -29.46 15.83
C GLY A 57 -12.82 -29.22 17.09
N ASN A 58 -11.50 -29.44 17.05
CA ASN A 58 -10.64 -29.03 18.15
C ASN A 58 -10.52 -27.49 18.23
N HIS A 59 -10.37 -27.00 19.45
CA HIS A 59 -10.17 -25.58 19.71
C HIS A 59 -8.67 -25.27 19.77
N ILE A 60 -8.27 -24.21 19.11
CA ILE A 60 -6.89 -23.71 19.10
C ILE A 60 -6.88 -22.31 19.70
N ALA A 61 -5.94 -22.08 20.62
CA ALA A 61 -5.73 -20.76 21.17
C ALA A 61 -5.19 -19.80 20.09
N VAL A 62 -5.83 -18.68 19.95
CA VAL A 62 -5.41 -17.59 19.07
C VAL A 62 -5.34 -16.29 19.87
N PRO A 63 -4.42 -15.36 19.55
CA PRO A 63 -4.40 -14.08 20.22
C PRO A 63 -5.72 -13.33 19.95
N ARG A 64 -6.37 -12.89 21.03
CA ARG A 64 -7.56 -12.04 20.94
C ARG A 64 -7.17 -10.58 20.75
N PHE A 65 -6.12 -10.16 21.42
CA PHE A 65 -5.56 -8.83 21.32
C PHE A 65 -4.06 -8.94 21.06
N ILE A 66 -3.57 -8.12 20.15
CA ILE A 66 -2.15 -7.90 19.90
C ILE A 66 -1.92 -6.43 20.17
N ASP A 67 -1.00 -6.11 21.09
CA ASP A 67 -0.59 -4.73 21.31
C ASP A 67 0.06 -4.22 20.02
N ILE A 68 -0.66 -3.40 19.29
CA ILE A 68 -0.16 -2.71 18.10
C ILE A 68 0.44 -1.39 18.56
N ASN A 69 1.55 -0.98 17.96
CA ASN A 69 2.11 0.32 18.23
C ASN A 69 1.12 1.41 17.79
N ASN A 70 0.49 2.09 18.76
CA ASN A 70 -0.56 3.06 18.51
C ASN A 70 -0.06 4.43 17.99
N LYS A 71 1.20 4.55 17.58
CA LYS A 71 1.69 5.79 17.00
C LYS A 71 1.24 5.92 15.55
N PRO A 72 0.46 6.96 15.22
CA PRO A 72 -0.02 7.14 13.85
C PRO A 72 1.14 7.42 12.90
N ILE A 73 1.12 6.76 11.76
CA ILE A 73 2.03 7.04 10.64
C ILE A 73 1.46 8.26 9.90
N LYS A 74 2.14 9.40 10.00
CA LYS A 74 1.66 10.64 9.38
C LYS A 74 1.78 10.62 7.85
N ASN A 75 2.89 10.06 7.34
CA ASN A 75 3.19 10.08 5.92
C ASN A 75 3.82 8.77 5.47
N LEU A 76 3.57 8.39 4.22
CA LEU A 76 4.29 7.33 3.52
C LEU A 76 5.24 7.94 2.49
N ASN A 77 6.54 7.71 2.65
CA ASN A 77 7.52 8.07 1.63
C ASN A 77 7.62 6.92 0.61
N LEU A 78 7.20 7.18 -0.61
CA LEU A 78 7.13 6.20 -1.70
C LEU A 78 8.24 6.39 -2.74
N LEU A 79 9.25 7.23 -2.46
CA LEU A 79 10.31 7.54 -3.40
C LEU A 79 11.06 6.27 -3.86
N GLU A 80 11.40 5.36 -2.94
CA GLU A 80 12.12 4.12 -3.25
C GLU A 80 11.34 3.18 -4.16
N GLN A 81 10.02 3.15 -4.05
CA GLN A 81 9.15 2.38 -4.95
C GLN A 81 9.06 3.07 -6.32
N LEU A 82 8.81 4.39 -6.31
CA LEU A 82 8.59 5.19 -7.51
C LEU A 82 9.82 5.25 -8.43
N VAL A 83 11.04 5.30 -7.88
CA VAL A 83 12.27 5.31 -8.69
C VAL A 83 12.52 3.99 -9.43
N LYS A 84 11.85 2.91 -9.03
CA LYS A 84 11.91 1.61 -9.71
C LYS A 84 10.91 1.48 -10.86
N ILE A 85 9.93 2.39 -10.95
CA ILE A 85 8.88 2.34 -11.96
C ILE A 85 9.37 3.02 -13.26
N PRO A 86 9.49 2.29 -14.38
CA PRO A 86 9.94 2.85 -15.64
C PRO A 86 9.07 4.03 -16.11
N LYS A 87 9.70 5.03 -16.75
CA LYS A 87 9.04 6.21 -17.31
C LYS A 87 8.42 7.17 -16.28
N THR A 88 8.87 7.11 -15.02
CA THR A 88 8.61 8.16 -14.03
C THR A 88 9.67 9.24 -14.11
N PHE A 89 9.26 10.47 -13.78
CA PHE A 89 10.10 11.68 -13.77
C PHE A 89 9.89 12.40 -12.45
N PHE A 90 10.95 12.95 -11.89
CA PHE A 90 10.96 13.56 -10.56
C PHE A 90 11.29 15.04 -10.65
N TYR A 91 10.62 15.84 -9.81
CA TYR A 91 10.63 17.29 -9.76
C TYR A 91 10.71 17.76 -8.31
N GLY A 92 10.90 19.07 -8.11
CA GLY A 92 10.90 19.70 -6.78
C GLY A 92 12.27 20.28 -6.42
N ASP A 93 12.31 21.03 -5.33
CA ASP A 93 13.53 21.75 -4.95
C ASP A 93 14.66 20.79 -4.57
N SER A 94 14.37 19.69 -3.89
CA SER A 94 15.37 18.67 -3.61
C SER A 94 15.93 18.04 -4.87
N ILE A 95 15.14 17.86 -5.92
CA ILE A 95 15.62 17.38 -7.22
C ILE A 95 16.48 18.43 -7.91
N ASN A 96 16.14 19.71 -7.81
CA ASN A 96 16.96 20.81 -8.32
C ASN A 96 18.31 20.86 -7.62
N ASN A 97 18.36 20.62 -6.31
CA ASN A 97 19.60 20.52 -5.55
C ASN A 97 20.44 19.32 -6.03
N VAL A 98 19.84 18.14 -6.17
CA VAL A 98 20.52 16.98 -6.75
C VAL A 98 21.07 17.27 -8.15
N ILE A 99 20.30 17.96 -9.01
CA ILE A 99 20.76 18.37 -10.33
C ILE A 99 21.97 19.33 -10.22
N SER A 100 21.96 20.22 -9.25
CA SER A 100 23.05 21.17 -9.03
C SER A 100 24.34 20.48 -8.55
N ASP A 101 24.19 19.58 -7.58
CA ASP A 101 25.32 18.94 -6.88
C ASP A 101 25.98 17.85 -7.74
N TYR A 102 25.18 17.13 -8.56
CA TYR A 102 25.60 15.94 -9.31
C TYR A 102 25.64 16.14 -10.84
N LYS A 103 25.97 17.36 -11.32
CA LYS A 103 25.97 17.69 -12.77
C LYS A 103 26.85 16.77 -13.62
N LYS A 104 28.00 16.35 -13.10
CA LYS A 104 28.96 15.50 -13.84
C LYS A 104 28.41 14.08 -13.93
N GLU A 105 27.94 13.53 -12.84
CA GLU A 105 27.36 12.19 -12.69
C GLU A 105 26.10 12.05 -13.55
N ILE A 106 25.22 13.05 -13.55
CA ILE A 106 24.01 13.08 -14.40
C ILE A 106 24.39 13.01 -15.89
N LYS A 107 25.41 13.76 -16.32
CA LYS A 107 25.90 13.70 -17.71
C LYS A 107 26.51 12.34 -18.03
N TYR A 108 27.25 11.74 -17.11
CA TYR A 108 27.85 10.42 -17.24
C TYR A 108 26.76 9.36 -17.37
N PHE A 109 25.88 9.23 -16.37
CA PHE A 109 24.79 8.24 -16.38
C PHE A 109 23.80 8.46 -17.53
N GLY A 110 23.54 9.73 -17.90
CA GLY A 110 22.69 10.03 -19.04
C GLY A 110 23.25 9.47 -20.35
N LYS A 111 24.55 9.60 -20.58
CA LYS A 111 25.22 9.03 -21.76
C LYS A 111 25.23 7.49 -21.70
N GLU A 112 25.59 6.89 -20.57
CA GLU A 112 25.56 5.43 -20.39
C GLU A 112 24.16 4.86 -20.62
N ALA A 113 23.12 5.58 -20.22
CA ALA A 113 21.73 5.20 -20.44
C ALA A 113 21.23 5.43 -21.88
N GLY A 114 22.10 5.92 -22.78
CA GLY A 114 21.79 6.14 -24.20
C GLY A 114 21.03 7.43 -24.49
N TYR A 115 20.99 8.39 -23.57
CA TYR A 115 20.35 9.69 -23.82
C TYR A 115 21.29 10.65 -24.58
N ASP A 116 20.74 11.38 -25.55
CA ASP A 116 21.46 12.41 -26.29
C ASP A 116 21.73 13.65 -25.43
N LYS A 117 22.69 14.48 -25.91
CA LYS A 117 23.09 15.70 -25.21
C LYS A 117 21.93 16.73 -25.05
N SER A 118 21.00 16.77 -26.00
CA SER A 118 19.88 17.72 -26.00
C SER A 118 18.88 17.33 -24.90
N THR A 119 18.58 16.05 -24.77
CA THR A 119 17.73 15.49 -23.71
C THR A 119 18.33 15.78 -22.34
N ILE A 120 19.63 15.53 -22.14
CA ILE A 120 20.30 15.81 -20.86
C ILE A 120 20.28 17.31 -20.52
N ARG A 121 20.51 18.21 -21.52
CA ARG A 121 20.37 19.65 -21.32
C ARG A 121 18.96 20.06 -20.91
N ASN A 122 17.93 19.39 -21.45
CA ASN A 122 16.54 19.66 -21.13
C ASN A 122 16.22 19.32 -19.67
N TRP A 123 16.83 18.28 -19.08
CA TRP A 123 16.69 17.97 -17.65
C TRP A 123 17.20 19.13 -16.79
N PHE A 124 18.37 19.65 -17.08
CA PHE A 124 18.92 20.82 -16.38
C PHE A 124 18.05 22.08 -16.55
N LYS A 125 17.58 22.33 -17.79
CA LYS A 125 16.75 23.52 -18.09
C LYS A 125 15.38 23.48 -17.40
N LYS A 126 14.76 22.29 -17.35
CA LYS A 126 13.38 22.11 -16.83
C LYS A 126 13.32 21.63 -15.37
N GLY A 127 14.46 21.36 -14.75
CA GLY A 127 14.54 20.97 -13.34
C GLY A 127 13.85 19.64 -13.06
N PHE A 128 14.16 18.59 -13.83
CA PHE A 128 13.64 17.24 -13.55
C PHE A 128 14.67 16.15 -13.87
N LEU A 129 14.47 14.98 -13.25
CA LEU A 129 15.27 13.78 -13.53
C LEU A 129 14.38 12.58 -13.85
N PRO A 130 14.74 11.77 -14.86
CA PRO A 130 14.10 10.47 -15.08
C PRO A 130 14.52 9.49 -13.99
N GLN A 131 13.63 8.52 -13.68
CA GLN A 131 13.82 7.55 -12.61
C GLN A 131 15.17 6.80 -12.70
N LYS A 132 15.59 6.45 -13.91
CA LYS A 132 16.83 5.69 -14.13
C LYS A 132 18.07 6.45 -13.64
N ILE A 133 18.11 7.76 -13.90
CA ILE A 133 19.21 8.63 -13.47
C ILE A 133 19.14 8.88 -11.96
N LEU A 134 17.94 9.19 -11.45
CA LEU A 134 17.76 9.41 -10.01
C LEU A 134 18.12 8.17 -9.20
N LEU A 135 17.73 6.98 -9.66
CA LEU A 135 18.08 5.71 -9.00
C LEU A 135 19.60 5.51 -8.92
N SER A 136 20.33 5.80 -10.00
CA SER A 136 21.81 5.72 -10.01
C SER A 136 22.44 6.71 -9.01
N LEU A 137 21.89 7.91 -8.91
CA LEU A 137 22.41 8.93 -7.99
C LEU A 137 22.10 8.58 -6.52
N ILE A 138 20.92 8.04 -6.23
CA ILE A 138 20.59 7.54 -4.88
C ILE A 138 21.55 6.41 -4.48
N GLY A 139 21.88 5.52 -5.40
CA GLY A 139 22.90 4.47 -5.19
C GLY A 139 24.30 5.01 -4.87
N GLN A 140 24.60 6.26 -5.24
CA GLN A 140 25.83 6.97 -4.90
C GLN A 140 25.70 7.87 -3.65
N GLY A 141 24.59 7.79 -2.93
CA GLY A 141 24.38 8.50 -1.68
C GLY A 141 23.69 9.88 -1.80
N SER A 142 23.14 10.23 -3.00
CA SER A 142 22.33 11.44 -3.09
C SER A 142 21.07 11.32 -2.25
N LYS A 143 20.69 12.41 -1.58
CA LYS A 143 19.52 12.48 -0.69
C LYS A 143 18.43 13.34 -1.33
N VAL A 144 17.23 12.78 -1.42
CA VAL A 144 16.03 13.48 -1.88
C VAL A 144 15.12 13.70 -0.67
N LYS A 145 14.66 14.93 -0.48
CA LYS A 145 13.78 15.30 0.63
C LYS A 145 12.31 14.97 0.29
N ASN A 146 11.44 15.14 1.27
CA ASN A 146 10.00 14.83 1.17
C ASN A 146 9.20 15.80 0.27
N ASP A 147 9.82 16.82 -0.31
CA ASP A 147 9.24 17.80 -1.24
C ASP A 147 9.23 17.32 -2.70
N ALA A 148 9.83 16.18 -2.97
CA ALA A 148 9.88 15.62 -4.32
C ALA A 148 8.49 15.27 -4.85
N LEU A 149 8.25 15.65 -6.09
CA LEU A 149 7.07 15.32 -6.87
C LEU A 149 7.45 14.33 -7.97
N PHE A 150 6.50 13.51 -8.41
CA PHE A 150 6.69 12.66 -9.57
C PHE A 150 5.59 12.84 -10.60
N SER A 151 5.91 12.54 -11.86
CA SER A 151 4.93 12.36 -12.94
C SER A 151 5.22 11.09 -13.71
N TYR A 152 4.32 10.71 -14.59
CA TYR A 152 4.47 9.52 -15.44
C TYR A 152 4.37 9.88 -16.91
N ARG A 153 5.38 9.50 -17.70
CA ARG A 153 5.48 9.84 -19.14
C ARG A 153 5.27 11.35 -19.37
N ASN A 154 4.37 11.68 -20.28
CA ASN A 154 4.03 13.06 -20.65
C ASN A 154 2.87 13.65 -19.83
N SER A 155 2.55 13.06 -18.66
CA SER A 155 1.52 13.61 -17.79
C SER A 155 1.94 14.98 -17.27
N ILE A 156 1.03 15.95 -17.36
CA ILE A 156 1.20 17.28 -16.75
C ILE A 156 0.95 17.24 -15.24
N ILE A 157 0.28 16.16 -14.76
CA ILE A 157 -0.04 15.98 -13.35
C ILE A 157 1.24 15.52 -12.64
N LYS A 158 1.59 16.24 -11.57
CA LYS A 158 2.67 15.91 -10.66
C LYS A 158 2.06 15.56 -9.31
N MET A 159 2.51 14.48 -8.72
CA MET A 159 2.05 14.02 -7.41
C MET A 159 3.21 13.95 -6.43
N PRO A 160 2.96 14.19 -5.13
CA PRO A 160 4.00 14.06 -4.11
C PRO A 160 4.52 12.62 -4.02
N THR A 161 5.80 12.45 -3.73
CA THR A 161 6.40 11.16 -3.39
C THR A 161 6.17 10.79 -1.93
N ASN A 162 5.83 11.78 -1.11
CA ASN A 162 5.53 11.64 0.31
C ASN A 162 4.05 11.94 0.54
N ILE A 163 3.27 10.90 0.83
CA ILE A 163 1.81 10.96 0.91
C ILE A 163 1.37 11.08 2.36
N ALA A 164 0.59 12.12 2.68
CA ALA A 164 -0.04 12.26 3.98
C ALA A 164 -1.17 11.23 4.14
N LEU A 165 -1.15 10.48 5.24
CA LEU A 165 -2.18 9.50 5.59
C LEU A 165 -3.30 10.18 6.39
N THR A 166 -4.08 11.03 5.71
CA THR A 166 -5.25 11.70 6.28
C THR A 166 -6.43 10.73 6.39
N GLU A 167 -7.42 11.06 7.23
CA GLU A 167 -8.69 10.33 7.31
C GLU A 167 -9.31 10.15 5.92
N ASP A 168 -9.47 11.25 5.16
CA ASP A 168 -10.06 11.20 3.82
C ASP A 168 -9.31 10.25 2.89
N PHE A 169 -7.97 10.29 2.90
CA PHE A 169 -7.19 9.43 2.02
C PHE A 169 -7.28 7.95 2.42
N LEU A 170 -7.26 7.64 3.73
CA LEU A 170 -7.41 6.28 4.23
C LEU A 170 -8.82 5.73 3.98
N THR A 171 -9.86 6.55 4.17
CA THR A 171 -11.24 6.17 3.83
C THR A 171 -11.41 5.97 2.33
N PHE A 172 -10.81 6.83 1.50
CA PHE A 172 -10.78 6.67 0.04
C PHE A 172 -10.12 5.34 -0.39
N ILE A 173 -9.05 4.92 0.30
CA ILE A 173 -8.44 3.60 0.07
C ILE A 173 -9.42 2.48 0.40
N GLY A 174 -10.15 2.60 1.51
CA GLY A 174 -11.19 1.66 1.90
C GLY A 174 -12.31 1.57 0.85
N LEU A 175 -12.83 2.70 0.38
CA LEU A 175 -13.82 2.77 -0.71
C LEU A 175 -13.29 2.11 -1.99
N TRP A 176 -12.01 2.31 -2.32
CA TRP A 176 -11.43 1.65 -3.48
C TRP A 176 -11.33 0.13 -3.29
N ILE A 177 -11.02 -0.36 -2.10
CA ILE A 177 -10.96 -1.81 -1.80
C ILE A 177 -12.35 -2.42 -2.00
N ALA A 178 -13.41 -1.77 -1.53
CA ALA A 178 -14.78 -2.18 -1.77
C ALA A 178 -15.12 -2.11 -3.26
N ASP A 179 -15.47 -0.95 -3.77
CA ASP A 179 -16.08 -0.71 -5.06
C ASP A 179 -15.18 -0.02 -6.10
N GLY A 180 -13.88 0.05 -5.85
CA GLY A 180 -12.96 0.73 -6.76
C GLY A 180 -12.51 -0.14 -7.93
N CYS A 181 -12.21 0.49 -9.05
CA CYS A 181 -11.54 -0.14 -10.18
C CYS A 181 -10.60 0.82 -10.90
N TYR A 182 -9.86 0.31 -11.85
CA TYR A 182 -8.97 1.10 -12.71
C TYR A 182 -9.40 1.01 -14.15
N ASP A 183 -9.54 2.15 -14.80
CA ASP A 183 -9.51 2.25 -16.24
C ASP A 183 -8.09 2.59 -16.72
N LYS A 184 -7.88 2.77 -18.04
CA LYS A 184 -6.59 3.01 -18.71
C LYS A 184 -5.70 4.03 -17.98
N ASN A 185 -6.24 5.17 -17.60
CA ASN A 185 -5.52 6.25 -16.90
C ASN A 185 -6.23 6.77 -15.65
N SER A 186 -7.25 6.11 -15.18
CA SER A 186 -8.14 6.62 -14.14
C SER A 186 -8.26 5.68 -12.97
N VAL A 187 -8.55 6.27 -11.82
CA VAL A 187 -9.06 5.61 -10.63
C VAL A 187 -10.56 5.87 -10.58
N ILE A 188 -11.37 4.85 -10.44
CA ILE A 188 -12.83 4.92 -10.45
C ILE A 188 -13.33 4.29 -9.15
N ILE A 189 -14.31 4.91 -8.52
CA ILE A 189 -14.97 4.40 -7.31
C ILE A 189 -16.47 4.68 -7.43
N SER A 190 -17.29 3.69 -7.13
CA SER A 190 -18.72 3.85 -6.95
C SER A 190 -18.97 4.60 -5.64
N CYS A 191 -19.72 5.68 -5.69
CA CYS A 191 -20.00 6.53 -4.53
C CYS A 191 -21.51 6.80 -4.50
N ASN A 192 -22.25 5.96 -3.79
CA ASN A 192 -23.71 6.08 -3.70
C ASN A 192 -24.11 7.20 -2.72
N ASP A 193 -23.36 7.36 -1.66
CA ASP A 193 -23.67 8.30 -0.58
C ASP A 193 -22.99 9.65 -0.73
N ILE A 194 -23.59 10.68 -0.11
CA ILE A 194 -23.05 12.04 -0.11
C ILE A 194 -21.71 12.10 0.62
N GLU A 195 -21.55 11.34 1.72
CA GLU A 195 -20.30 11.29 2.49
C GLU A 195 -19.14 10.74 1.65
N ASP A 196 -19.36 9.65 0.92
CA ASP A 196 -18.35 9.06 0.04
C ASP A 196 -17.93 10.03 -1.08
N ARG A 197 -18.90 10.79 -1.61
CA ARG A 197 -18.63 11.85 -2.60
C ARG A 197 -17.76 12.96 -2.04
N LEU A 198 -18.00 13.36 -0.79
CA LEU A 198 -17.21 14.39 -0.09
C LEU A 198 -15.77 13.91 0.11
N ILE A 199 -15.58 12.68 0.55
CA ILE A 199 -14.26 12.05 0.71
C ILE A 199 -13.53 12.02 -0.64
N PHE A 200 -14.22 11.59 -1.69
CA PHE A 200 -13.66 11.57 -3.05
C PHE A 200 -13.24 12.98 -3.52
N ASP A 201 -14.04 14.00 -3.24
CA ASP A 201 -13.75 15.41 -3.56
C ASP A 201 -12.57 15.95 -2.76
N ASN A 202 -12.46 15.59 -1.48
CA ASN A 202 -11.37 16.00 -0.61
C ASN A 202 -10.04 15.44 -1.13
N VAL A 203 -10.01 14.17 -1.50
CA VAL A 203 -8.84 13.53 -2.11
C VAL A 203 -8.51 14.15 -3.47
N ALA A 204 -9.51 14.43 -4.31
CA ALA A 204 -9.31 15.11 -5.57
C ALA A 204 -8.66 16.48 -5.37
N ARG A 205 -9.13 17.27 -4.41
CA ARG A 205 -8.56 18.58 -4.05
C ARG A 205 -7.12 18.47 -3.52
N THR A 206 -6.86 17.50 -2.64
CA THR A 206 -5.53 17.27 -2.05
C THR A 206 -4.48 17.04 -3.14
N PHE A 207 -4.83 16.32 -4.20
CA PHE A 207 -3.94 16.04 -5.33
C PHE A 207 -4.12 16.97 -6.53
N ASN A 208 -4.88 18.05 -6.38
CA ASN A 208 -5.21 19.00 -7.46
C ASN A 208 -5.75 18.30 -8.72
N LEU A 209 -6.66 17.35 -8.53
CA LEU A 209 -7.30 16.58 -9.58
C LEU A 209 -8.76 17.04 -9.77
N LYS A 210 -9.27 16.89 -11.01
CA LYS A 210 -10.69 17.13 -11.29
C LYS A 210 -11.46 15.83 -11.24
N ARG A 211 -12.52 15.79 -10.40
CA ARG A 211 -13.52 14.74 -10.42
C ARG A 211 -14.34 14.79 -11.70
N LYS A 212 -14.65 13.63 -12.24
CA LYS A 212 -15.63 13.45 -13.31
C LYS A 212 -16.64 12.37 -12.92
N LEU A 213 -17.89 12.54 -13.34
CA LEU A 213 -18.88 11.47 -13.26
C LEU A 213 -18.58 10.45 -14.39
N HIS A 214 -18.61 9.19 -14.07
CA HIS A 214 -18.47 8.09 -15.03
C HIS A 214 -19.79 7.92 -15.83
N SER A 215 -19.73 7.26 -16.97
CA SER A 215 -20.89 7.05 -17.85
C SER A 215 -22.00 6.21 -17.26
N ASP A 216 -21.74 5.46 -16.18
CA ASP A 216 -22.75 4.70 -15.43
C ASP A 216 -23.67 5.58 -14.56
N GLY A 217 -23.36 6.87 -14.42
CA GLY A 217 -24.14 7.84 -13.63
C GLY A 217 -23.99 7.72 -12.10
N VAL A 218 -23.23 6.76 -11.61
CA VAL A 218 -23.05 6.47 -10.18
C VAL A 218 -21.60 6.63 -9.73
N SER A 219 -20.67 6.12 -10.54
CA SER A 219 -19.24 6.13 -10.20
C SER A 219 -18.59 7.46 -10.51
N TYR A 220 -17.62 7.83 -9.70
CA TYR A 220 -16.76 8.99 -9.93
C TYR A 220 -15.36 8.57 -10.32
N MET A 221 -14.72 9.37 -11.19
CA MET A 221 -13.37 9.07 -11.68
C MET A 221 -12.41 10.23 -11.46
N LEU A 222 -11.16 9.90 -11.11
CA LEU A 222 -9.99 10.76 -11.15
C LEU A 222 -9.11 10.34 -12.33
N ASN A 223 -9.07 11.17 -13.37
CA ASN A 223 -8.25 10.88 -14.55
C ASN A 223 -6.80 11.30 -14.27
N SER A 224 -6.04 10.42 -13.65
CA SER A 224 -4.65 10.63 -13.27
C SER A 224 -3.85 9.33 -13.33
N LYS A 225 -3.01 9.20 -14.35
CA LYS A 225 -2.08 8.07 -14.45
C LYS A 225 -1.08 8.02 -13.29
N PRO A 226 -0.51 9.15 -12.81
CA PRO A 226 0.32 9.14 -11.60
C PRO A 226 -0.42 8.63 -10.37
N LEU A 227 -1.69 9.04 -10.10
CA LEU A 227 -2.47 8.52 -8.99
C LEU A 227 -2.69 7.00 -9.13
N LYS A 228 -3.07 6.53 -10.32
CA LYS A 228 -3.22 5.09 -10.57
C LYS A 228 -1.93 4.33 -10.27
N ILE A 229 -0.77 4.83 -10.69
CA ILE A 229 0.52 4.21 -10.43
C ILE A 229 0.82 4.19 -8.93
N LEU A 230 0.61 5.31 -8.24
CA LEU A 230 0.78 5.40 -6.81
C LEU A 230 -0.04 4.35 -6.08
N MET A 231 -1.34 4.28 -6.36
CA MET A 231 -2.24 3.34 -5.70
C MET A 231 -1.92 1.89 -6.07
N LYS A 232 -1.78 1.61 -7.36
CA LYS A 232 -1.62 0.25 -7.85
C LYS A 232 -0.25 -0.34 -7.56
N GLU A 233 0.82 0.40 -7.88
CA GLU A 233 2.18 -0.14 -7.85
C GLU A 233 2.89 0.13 -6.51
N CYS A 234 2.64 1.28 -5.88
CA CYS A 234 3.31 1.62 -4.62
C CYS A 234 2.52 1.21 -3.39
N LEU A 235 1.19 1.40 -3.38
CA LEU A 235 0.33 1.03 -2.27
C LEU A 235 -0.21 -0.41 -2.39
N ASN A 236 0.10 -1.11 -3.47
CA ASN A 236 -0.35 -2.48 -3.75
C ASN A 236 -1.88 -2.66 -3.72
N LEU A 237 -2.60 -1.63 -4.18
CA LEU A 237 -4.05 -1.68 -4.35
C LEU A 237 -4.35 -2.30 -5.72
N GLN A 238 -4.50 -3.61 -5.76
CA GLN A 238 -4.64 -4.40 -6.98
C GLN A 238 -5.76 -5.42 -6.84
N GLY A 239 -6.17 -5.98 -7.99
CA GLY A 239 -7.18 -7.03 -8.06
C GLY A 239 -8.51 -6.55 -8.64
N ASP A 240 -9.39 -7.49 -8.81
CA ASP A 240 -10.81 -7.35 -9.17
C ASP A 240 -11.71 -7.64 -7.96
N ALA A 241 -13.01 -7.69 -8.14
CA ALA A 241 -13.96 -7.93 -7.05
C ALA A 241 -13.65 -9.19 -6.21
N TYR A 242 -13.02 -10.21 -6.79
CA TYR A 242 -12.72 -11.48 -6.12
C TYR A 242 -11.31 -11.55 -5.52
N THR A 243 -10.40 -10.72 -5.99
CA THR A 243 -8.96 -10.84 -5.70
C THR A 243 -8.37 -9.68 -4.95
N LYS A 244 -9.09 -8.58 -4.77
CA LYS A 244 -8.67 -7.46 -3.92
C LYS A 244 -8.34 -7.93 -2.50
N ARG A 245 -7.35 -7.30 -1.90
CA ARG A 245 -6.91 -7.59 -0.52
C ARG A 245 -6.55 -6.28 0.16
N ILE A 246 -6.71 -6.24 1.46
CA ILE A 246 -6.16 -5.16 2.28
C ILE A 246 -4.64 -5.25 2.19
N PRO A 247 -3.93 -4.20 1.74
CA PRO A 247 -2.48 -4.22 1.62
C PRO A 247 -1.78 -4.39 2.98
N GLU A 248 -0.63 -5.08 3.00
CA GLU A 248 0.11 -5.38 4.24
C GLU A 248 0.50 -4.13 5.04
N TRP A 249 0.80 -3.02 4.39
CA TRP A 249 1.17 -1.78 5.08
C TRP A 249 0.05 -1.22 5.95
N VAL A 250 -1.22 -1.51 5.66
CA VAL A 250 -2.38 -1.10 6.46
C VAL A 250 -2.33 -1.71 7.86
N PHE A 251 -1.79 -2.92 8.01
CA PHE A 251 -1.65 -3.58 9.32
C PHE A 251 -0.56 -2.95 10.22
N ASN A 252 0.23 -2.02 9.69
CA ASN A 252 1.21 -1.25 10.46
C ASN A 252 0.67 0.12 10.92
N LEU A 253 -0.55 0.47 10.53
CA LEU A 253 -1.22 1.71 10.92
C LEU A 253 -1.67 1.65 12.39
N SER A 254 -1.94 2.81 12.98
CA SER A 254 -2.60 2.88 14.29
C SER A 254 -4.04 2.37 14.20
N GLU A 255 -4.62 1.99 15.33
CA GLU A 255 -6.02 1.53 15.39
C GLU A 255 -6.99 2.56 14.79
N GLU A 256 -6.82 3.83 15.12
CA GLU A 256 -7.60 4.93 14.53
C GLU A 256 -7.44 4.99 13.01
N GLN A 257 -6.22 4.89 12.48
CA GLN A 257 -5.99 4.93 11.04
C GLN A 257 -6.57 3.70 10.32
N VAL A 258 -6.50 2.52 10.94
CA VAL A 258 -7.16 1.31 10.42
C VAL A 258 -8.68 1.49 10.38
N SER A 259 -9.27 2.14 11.41
CA SER A 259 -10.72 2.41 11.43
C SER A 259 -11.19 3.26 10.26
N PHE A 260 -10.38 4.21 9.78
CA PHE A 260 -10.70 4.99 8.57
C PHE A 260 -10.71 4.12 7.30
N VAL A 261 -9.77 3.19 7.17
CA VAL A 261 -9.79 2.24 6.03
C VAL A 261 -11.02 1.33 6.12
N LEU A 262 -11.34 0.81 7.31
CA LEU A 262 -12.53 -0.02 7.51
C LEU A 262 -13.81 0.78 7.26
N LYS A 263 -13.90 2.05 7.68
CA LYS A 263 -15.03 2.94 7.38
C LYS A 263 -15.31 2.95 5.87
N GLY A 264 -14.27 3.13 5.05
CA GLY A 264 -14.44 3.12 3.59
C GLY A 264 -14.86 1.76 3.03
N ILE A 265 -14.34 0.65 3.56
CA ILE A 265 -14.74 -0.70 3.13
C ILE A 265 -16.21 -0.95 3.51
N PHE A 266 -16.62 -0.60 4.71
CA PHE A 266 -18.01 -0.77 5.16
C PHE A 266 -19.00 0.13 4.42
N SER A 267 -18.58 1.35 4.03
CA SER A 267 -19.45 2.25 3.26
C SER A 267 -19.76 1.68 1.86
N GLY A 268 -18.77 1.01 1.21
CA GLY A 268 -18.98 0.38 -0.10
C GLY A 268 -19.73 -0.96 -0.01
N ASP A 269 -19.13 -1.95 0.65
CA ASP A 269 -19.57 -3.35 0.63
C ASP A 269 -20.29 -3.80 1.93
N GLY A 270 -20.34 -2.94 2.96
CA GLY A 270 -20.88 -3.33 4.27
C GLY A 270 -22.39 -3.47 4.27
N CYS A 271 -22.89 -4.57 4.83
CA CYS A 271 -24.30 -4.76 5.12
C CYS A 271 -24.48 -4.86 6.64
N PRO A 272 -25.07 -3.85 7.33
CA PRO A 272 -25.40 -3.97 8.73
C PRO A 272 -26.56 -4.95 8.89
N SER A 273 -26.39 -5.97 9.72
CA SER A 273 -27.48 -6.79 10.22
C SER A 273 -27.71 -6.47 11.70
N ASP A 274 -28.90 -6.80 12.24
CA ASP A 274 -29.24 -6.57 13.66
C ASP A 274 -28.28 -7.25 14.66
N LYS A 275 -27.40 -8.12 14.20
CA LYS A 275 -26.50 -8.93 15.03
C LYS A 275 -25.02 -8.88 14.63
N GLU A 276 -24.70 -8.58 13.38
CA GLU A 276 -23.33 -8.65 12.88
C GLU A 276 -23.10 -7.63 11.76
N LEU A 277 -21.89 -7.07 11.70
CA LEU A 277 -21.38 -6.37 10.53
C LEU A 277 -20.77 -7.39 9.58
N VAL A 278 -21.31 -7.50 8.38
CA VAL A 278 -20.83 -8.45 7.36
C VAL A 278 -20.21 -7.67 6.21
N ILE A 279 -18.98 -8.08 5.83
CA ILE A 279 -18.36 -7.71 4.56
C ILE A 279 -18.42 -8.97 3.70
N PRO A 280 -19.04 -8.93 2.52
CA PRO A 280 -19.15 -10.08 1.63
C PRO A 280 -17.80 -10.59 1.11
#